data_f04a6860b10f2258c084607ada2a5ef9
#
_entry.id   f04a6860b10f2258c084607ada2a5ef9
#
_cell.length_a   1.000
_cell.length_b   1.000
_cell.length_c   1.000
_cell.angle_alpha   90.00
_cell.angle_beta   90.00
_cell.angle_gamma   90.00
#
_symmetry.space_group_name_H-M   'P 1'
#
loop_
_entity.id
_entity.type
_entity.pdbx_description
1 polymer ?
#
loop_
_entity_poly.entity_id
_entity_poly.type
_entity_poly.pdbx_seq_one_letter_code
_entity_poly.pdbx_strand_id
1 'polypeptide(L)'
;MPPDLVWSFAGSEVSGWRREGDALLIRLAVAAVRGTLDAQTGPVDANLIPLCVRCDAVTEWPAAAEHPQALAEGGLHDGTAMRRMLPVPGRIEAAGSGDLLTLTLSWRGGGSLVVRCRSVALLLQPDSRLIESWAC
;
A
#
# COMPACT_ATOMS: atom_id res chain seq x y z
N MET A 1 -13.23 -9.46 16.15
CA MET A 1 -12.52 -8.22 15.82
C MET A 1 -11.43 -8.51 14.81
N PRO A 2 -11.34 -7.78 13.71
CA PRO A 2 -10.27 -8.01 12.78
C PRO A 2 -8.92 -7.72 13.43
N PRO A 3 -7.86 -8.44 13.06
CA PRO A 3 -6.53 -8.14 13.59
C PRO A 3 -6.06 -6.77 13.14
N ASP A 4 -5.23 -6.14 13.97
CA ASP A 4 -4.59 -4.87 13.60
C ASP A 4 -3.49 -5.17 12.61
N LEU A 5 -3.71 -4.81 11.35
CA LEU A 5 -2.76 -5.04 10.28
C LEU A 5 -2.15 -3.73 9.82
N VAL A 6 -0.88 -3.79 9.46
CA VAL A 6 -0.18 -2.69 8.77
C VAL A 6 0.48 -3.24 7.52
N TRP A 7 0.40 -2.46 6.46
CA TRP A 7 1.10 -2.78 5.21
C TRP A 7 2.53 -2.26 5.30
N SER A 8 3.49 -3.14 5.05
CA SER A 8 4.91 -2.83 5.23
C SER A 8 5.68 -2.63 3.92
N PHE A 9 5.02 -2.57 2.80
CA PHE A 9 5.56 -2.33 1.44
C PHE A 9 6.49 -3.44 0.94
N ALA A 10 7.69 -3.56 1.49
CA ALA A 10 8.67 -4.53 1.02
C ALA A 10 8.12 -5.95 1.02
N GLY A 11 8.40 -6.70 -0.04
CA GLY A 11 7.89 -8.06 -0.20
C GLY A 11 6.50 -8.14 -0.83
N SER A 12 5.88 -7.00 -1.12
CA SER A 12 4.61 -6.95 -1.83
C SER A 12 4.81 -7.08 -3.34
N GLU A 13 3.75 -7.41 -4.04
CA GLU A 13 3.75 -7.49 -5.50
C GLU A 13 2.59 -6.67 -6.05
N VAL A 14 2.93 -5.70 -6.90
CA VAL A 14 1.95 -4.86 -7.59
C VAL A 14 1.60 -5.53 -8.91
N SER A 15 0.33 -5.83 -9.14
CA SER A 15 -0.14 -6.40 -10.40
C SER A 15 -0.43 -5.34 -11.46
N GLY A 16 -0.65 -4.10 -11.05
CA GLY A 16 -0.90 -2.99 -11.97
C GLY A 16 -1.57 -1.83 -11.28
N TRP A 17 -1.82 -0.78 -12.05
CA TRP A 17 -2.60 0.36 -11.59
C TRP A 17 -3.40 0.93 -12.75
N ARG A 18 -4.48 1.61 -12.41
CA ARG A 18 -5.36 2.24 -13.39
C ARG A 18 -5.89 3.56 -12.85
N ARG A 19 -6.23 4.44 -13.77
CA ARG A 19 -6.87 5.70 -13.45
C ARG A 19 -8.39 5.53 -13.42
N GLU A 20 -9.02 6.11 -12.41
CA GLU A 20 -10.47 6.18 -12.30
C GLU A 20 -10.86 7.59 -11.85
N GLY A 21 -11.30 8.41 -12.80
CA GLY A 21 -11.54 9.83 -12.54
C GLY A 21 -10.26 10.54 -12.14
N ASP A 22 -10.24 11.16 -10.97
CA ASP A 22 -9.06 11.77 -10.38
C ASP A 22 -8.34 10.85 -9.37
N ALA A 23 -8.74 9.60 -9.32
CA ALA A 23 -8.14 8.60 -8.45
C ALA A 23 -7.24 7.65 -9.23
N LEU A 24 -6.22 7.16 -8.57
CA LEU A 24 -5.37 6.08 -9.05
C LEU A 24 -5.60 4.85 -8.17
N LEU A 25 -5.92 3.73 -8.79
CA LEU A 25 -6.12 2.47 -8.10
C LEU A 25 -4.92 1.57 -8.37
N ILE A 26 -4.19 1.24 -7.32
CA ILE A 26 -3.03 0.34 -7.39
C ILE A 26 -3.46 -1.00 -6.82
N ARG A 27 -3.38 -2.05 -7.64
CA ARG A 27 -3.73 -3.39 -7.20
C ARG A 27 -2.48 -4.13 -6.75
N LEU A 28 -2.51 -4.58 -5.51
CA LEU A 28 -1.49 -5.46 -4.96
C LEU A 28 -1.99 -6.90 -5.06
N ALA A 29 -1.35 -7.71 -5.89
CA ALA A 29 -1.65 -9.13 -5.94
C ALA A 29 -1.31 -9.79 -4.60
N VAL A 30 -0.21 -9.33 -3.99
CA VAL A 30 0.22 -9.74 -2.66
C VAL A 30 0.64 -8.50 -1.90
N ALA A 31 0.08 -8.29 -0.72
CA ALA A 31 0.47 -7.21 0.18
C ALA A 31 1.15 -7.80 1.42
N ALA A 32 2.42 -7.46 1.61
CA ALA A 32 3.14 -7.87 2.82
C ALA A 32 2.62 -7.05 3.99
N VAL A 33 2.02 -7.72 4.96
CA VAL A 33 1.43 -7.08 6.13
C VAL A 33 2.04 -7.65 7.40
N ARG A 34 1.95 -6.86 8.45
CA ARG A 34 2.36 -7.27 9.78
C ARG A 34 1.23 -6.97 10.74
N GLY A 35 0.99 -7.87 11.67
CA GLY A 35 -0.09 -7.66 12.61
C GLY A 35 -0.10 -8.63 13.75
N THR A 36 -0.94 -8.32 14.74
CA THR A 36 -1.15 -9.17 15.90
C THR A 36 -2.40 -9.99 15.65
N LEU A 37 -2.22 -11.26 15.29
CA LEU A 37 -3.33 -12.20 15.06
C LEU A 37 -3.79 -12.83 16.36
N ASP A 38 -2.87 -12.95 17.32
CA ASP A 38 -3.10 -13.55 18.64
C ASP A 38 -2.29 -12.74 19.66
N ALA A 39 -2.94 -12.35 20.75
CA ALA A 39 -2.29 -11.59 21.82
C ALA A 39 -1.10 -12.31 22.47
N GLN A 40 -1.08 -13.64 22.41
CA GLN A 40 -0.04 -14.44 23.05
C GLN A 40 1.21 -14.63 22.19
N THR A 41 1.06 -14.59 20.86
CA THR A 41 2.19 -14.83 19.94
C THR A 41 2.87 -13.56 19.48
N GLY A 42 2.26 -12.38 19.72
CA GLY A 42 2.81 -11.12 19.29
C GLY A 42 2.64 -10.88 17.78
N PRO A 43 3.30 -9.84 17.22
CA PRO A 43 3.17 -9.52 15.81
C PRO A 43 3.76 -10.61 14.92
N VAL A 44 3.08 -10.90 13.81
CA VAL A 44 3.53 -11.88 12.82
C VAL A 44 3.49 -11.24 11.43
N ASP A 45 4.33 -11.75 10.56
CA ASP A 45 4.31 -11.36 9.14
C ASP A 45 3.33 -12.27 8.40
N ALA A 46 2.58 -11.67 7.50
CA ALA A 46 1.58 -12.37 6.71
C ALA A 46 1.45 -11.72 5.34
N ASN A 47 0.69 -12.35 4.46
CA ASN A 47 0.35 -11.79 3.16
C ASN A 47 -1.15 -11.63 3.05
N LEU A 48 -1.58 -10.45 2.62
CA LEU A 48 -2.97 -10.15 2.32
C LEU A 48 -3.16 -10.19 0.80
N ILE A 49 -4.09 -10.97 0.31
CA ILE A 49 -4.27 -11.24 -1.12
C ILE A 49 -5.73 -11.09 -1.50
N PRO A 50 -6.11 -10.18 -2.39
CA PRO A 50 -5.40 -8.98 -2.83
C PRO A 50 -5.64 -7.77 -1.92
N LEU A 51 -4.99 -6.67 -2.20
CA LEU A 51 -5.24 -5.39 -1.54
C LEU A 51 -5.30 -4.30 -2.61
N CYS A 52 -6.20 -3.33 -2.44
CA CYS A 52 -6.26 -2.17 -3.31
C CYS A 52 -5.79 -0.92 -2.55
N VAL A 53 -4.87 -0.19 -3.17
CA VAL A 53 -4.44 1.12 -2.67
C VAL A 53 -5.08 2.17 -3.57
N ARG A 54 -5.93 3.03 -2.99
CA ARG A 54 -6.59 4.09 -3.71
C ARG A 54 -5.95 5.43 -3.35
N CYS A 55 -5.47 6.15 -4.35
CA CYS A 55 -4.95 7.51 -4.19
C CYS A 55 -5.96 8.47 -4.79
N ASP A 56 -6.48 9.40 -4.00
CA ASP A 56 -7.47 10.37 -4.46
C ASP A 56 -6.85 11.73 -4.73
N ALA A 57 -7.45 12.48 -5.67
CA ALA A 57 -7.00 13.79 -6.09
C ALA A 57 -5.53 13.77 -6.53
N VAL A 58 -5.23 12.86 -7.42
CA VAL A 58 -3.87 12.69 -7.96
C VAL A 58 -3.54 13.87 -8.85
N THR A 59 -2.36 14.46 -8.68
CA THR A 59 -1.92 15.62 -9.43
C THR A 59 -0.95 15.28 -10.56
N GLU A 60 -0.23 14.16 -10.44
CA GLU A 60 0.69 13.68 -11.47
C GLU A 60 0.41 12.21 -11.74
N TRP A 61 0.26 11.84 -13.00
CA TRP A 61 -0.18 10.53 -13.41
C TRP A 61 0.99 9.70 -13.94
N PRO A 62 1.23 8.50 -13.35
CA PRO A 62 2.24 7.60 -13.88
C PRO A 62 1.77 6.98 -15.20
N ALA A 63 2.73 6.50 -16.00
CA ALA A 63 2.42 5.68 -17.17
C ALA A 63 1.73 4.39 -16.72
N ALA A 64 0.93 3.79 -17.60
CA ALA A 64 0.26 2.54 -17.30
C ALA A 64 1.27 1.43 -16.99
N ALA A 65 0.93 0.59 -16.00
CA ALA A 65 1.76 -0.57 -15.68
C ALA A 65 1.50 -1.68 -16.71
N GLU A 66 2.57 -2.19 -17.29
CA GLU A 66 2.48 -3.25 -18.30
C GLU A 66 2.71 -4.65 -17.70
N HIS A 67 3.44 -4.73 -16.58
CA HIS A 67 3.82 -6.00 -15.99
C HIS A 67 3.74 -5.96 -14.46
N PRO A 68 3.46 -7.12 -13.82
CA PRO A 68 3.57 -7.23 -12.37
C PRO A 68 4.99 -6.91 -11.91
N GLN A 69 5.11 -6.20 -10.78
CA GLN A 69 6.41 -5.81 -10.24
C GLN A 69 6.46 -6.03 -8.74
N ALA A 70 7.57 -6.60 -8.29
CA ALA A 70 7.83 -6.78 -6.87
C ALA A 70 8.41 -5.50 -6.26
N LEU A 71 7.95 -5.19 -5.05
CA LEU A 71 8.43 -4.03 -4.31
C LEU A 71 9.68 -4.38 -3.49
N ALA A 72 10.73 -3.59 -3.66
CA ALA A 72 11.89 -3.62 -2.79
C ALA A 72 11.63 -2.84 -1.52
N GLU A 73 11.03 -1.65 -1.66
CA GLU A 73 10.65 -0.80 -0.54
C GLU A 73 9.60 0.21 -0.97
N GLY A 74 9.09 0.96 -0.03
CA GLY A 74 8.16 2.04 -0.29
C GLY A 74 7.88 2.83 0.97
N GLY A 75 7.08 3.87 0.81
CA GLY A 75 6.67 4.70 1.92
C GLY A 75 5.73 5.81 1.50
N LEU A 76 5.10 6.41 2.49
CA LEU A 76 4.20 7.54 2.31
C LEU A 76 4.75 8.73 3.09
N HIS A 77 5.10 9.81 2.39
CA HIS A 77 5.55 11.03 3.00
C HIS A 77 4.37 11.98 3.16
N ASP A 78 4.14 12.47 4.38
CA ASP A 78 2.99 13.32 4.70
C ASP A 78 3.35 14.82 4.83
N GLY A 79 4.54 15.21 4.40
CA GLY A 79 5.06 16.57 4.55
C GLY A 79 5.98 16.74 5.75
N THR A 80 5.90 15.86 6.74
CA THR A 80 6.74 15.93 7.95
C THR A 80 7.56 14.67 8.16
N ALA A 81 7.01 13.50 7.86
CA ALA A 81 7.68 12.23 8.12
C ALA A 81 7.35 11.21 7.04
N MET A 82 8.25 10.26 6.87
CA MET A 82 8.04 9.10 6.01
C MET A 82 7.40 7.98 6.83
N ARG A 83 6.24 7.54 6.39
CA ARG A 83 5.55 6.38 6.99
C ARG A 83 5.87 5.14 6.19
N ARG A 84 6.45 4.15 6.83
CA ARG A 84 6.81 2.88 6.18
C ARG A 84 5.85 1.75 6.53
N MET A 85 4.81 2.06 7.31
CA MET A 85 3.73 1.14 7.65
C MET A 85 2.42 1.89 7.62
N LEU A 86 1.44 1.36 6.89
CA LEU A 86 0.11 1.97 6.77
C LEU A 86 -0.95 1.02 7.30
N PRO A 87 -1.93 1.53 8.05
CA PRO A 87 -2.99 0.67 8.62
C PRO A 87 -3.87 0.05 7.53
N VAL A 88 -4.29 -1.19 7.74
CA VAL A 88 -5.13 -1.93 6.80
C VAL A 88 -6.33 -2.54 7.55
N PRO A 89 -7.56 -2.22 7.18
CA PRO A 89 -7.95 -1.12 6.30
C PRO A 89 -7.65 0.23 6.93
N GLY A 90 -7.48 1.24 6.11
CA GLY A 90 -7.19 2.56 6.65
C GLY A 90 -7.15 3.64 5.60
N ARG A 91 -7.07 4.88 6.05
CA ARG A 91 -7.00 6.06 5.19
C ARG A 91 -6.09 7.10 5.83
N ILE A 92 -5.21 7.65 5.01
CA ILE A 92 -4.33 8.75 5.39
C ILE A 92 -4.72 9.95 4.53
N GLU A 93 -4.90 11.10 5.16
CA GLU A 93 -5.23 12.32 4.45
C GLU A 93 -4.16 13.38 4.67
N ALA A 94 -3.97 14.26 3.66
CA ALA A 94 -3.09 15.41 3.79
C ALA A 94 -3.62 16.35 4.88
N ALA A 95 -2.70 16.90 5.68
CA ALA A 95 -3.07 17.66 6.86
C ALA A 95 -3.71 19.01 6.55
N GLY A 96 -3.32 19.65 5.46
CA GLY A 96 -3.80 21.00 5.12
C GLY A 96 -4.37 21.07 3.72
N SER A 97 -5.10 22.16 3.42
CA SER A 97 -5.77 22.38 2.13
C SER A 97 -4.76 22.70 1.06
N GLY A 98 -3.67 22.56 0.95
CA GLY A 98 -2.66 22.72 -0.10
C GLY A 98 -1.59 21.65 -0.01
N ASP A 99 -1.68 20.83 1.03
CA ASP A 99 -0.69 19.79 1.27
C ASP A 99 -0.96 18.56 0.41
N LEU A 100 0.09 17.86 0.07
CA LEU A 100 0.02 16.62 -0.69
C LEU A 100 0.75 15.51 0.05
N LEU A 101 0.23 14.31 -0.11
CA LEU A 101 0.94 13.09 0.26
C LEU A 101 1.76 12.63 -0.94
N THR A 102 2.93 12.06 -0.67
CA THR A 102 3.77 11.46 -1.72
C THR A 102 3.95 9.97 -1.41
N LEU A 103 3.33 9.15 -2.23
CA LEU A 103 3.48 7.69 -2.16
C LEU A 103 4.60 7.29 -3.10
N THR A 104 5.61 6.62 -2.60
CA THR A 104 6.73 6.13 -3.38
C THR A 104 6.83 4.63 -3.29
N LEU A 105 6.87 3.96 -4.42
CA LEU A 105 7.05 2.52 -4.51
C LEU A 105 8.29 2.26 -5.34
N SER A 106 9.28 1.60 -4.75
CA SER A 106 10.54 1.28 -5.44
C SER A 106 10.57 -0.19 -5.82
N TRP A 107 10.82 -0.45 -7.10
CA TRP A 107 10.77 -1.79 -7.64
C TRP A 107 12.06 -2.56 -7.39
N ARG A 108 11.92 -3.86 -7.17
CA ARG A 108 13.08 -4.72 -6.96
C ARG A 108 13.99 -4.76 -8.19
N GLY A 109 13.41 -4.63 -9.38
CA GLY A 109 14.16 -4.58 -10.64
C GLY A 109 14.72 -3.21 -10.99
N GLY A 110 14.53 -2.21 -10.16
CA GLY A 110 14.95 -0.84 -10.39
C GLY A 110 13.81 0.06 -10.83
N GLY A 111 13.96 1.36 -10.63
CA GLY A 111 12.92 2.32 -10.91
C GLY A 111 11.93 2.47 -9.76
N SER A 112 11.02 3.41 -9.91
CA SER A 112 10.02 3.69 -8.89
C SER A 112 8.74 4.28 -9.49
N LEU A 113 7.65 4.15 -8.73
CA LEU A 113 6.41 4.86 -8.97
C LEU A 113 6.27 5.91 -7.87
N VAL A 114 6.04 7.16 -8.27
CA VAL A 114 5.78 8.26 -7.33
C VAL A 114 4.41 8.83 -7.62
N VAL A 115 3.55 8.88 -6.62
CA VAL A 115 2.20 9.40 -6.74
C VAL A 115 2.02 10.53 -5.74
N ARG A 116 1.59 11.68 -6.22
CA ARG A 116 1.22 12.83 -5.37
C ARG A 116 -0.29 12.97 -5.35
N CYS A 117 -0.87 12.96 -4.17
CA CYS A 117 -2.30 12.93 -3.98
C CYS A 117 -2.69 13.57 -2.65
N ARG A 118 -3.99 13.67 -2.40
CA ARG A 118 -4.48 14.25 -1.15
C ARG A 118 -4.87 13.20 -0.13
N SER A 119 -5.16 11.97 -0.56
CA SER A 119 -5.44 10.89 0.38
C SER A 119 -5.04 9.55 -0.21
N VAL A 120 -4.69 8.62 0.68
CA VAL A 120 -4.37 7.24 0.34
C VAL A 120 -5.21 6.33 1.22
N ALA A 121 -5.96 5.43 0.60
CA ALA A 121 -6.78 4.46 1.31
C ALA A 121 -6.33 3.04 1.00
N LEU A 122 -6.25 2.22 2.03
CA LEU A 122 -5.94 0.79 1.93
C LEU A 122 -7.27 0.05 2.04
N LEU A 123 -7.74 -0.53 0.93
CA LEU A 123 -9.07 -1.09 0.81
C LEU A 123 -9.04 -2.60 0.69
N LEU A 124 -9.68 -3.27 1.65
CA LEU A 124 -9.91 -4.70 1.54
C LEU A 124 -10.91 -4.98 0.42
N GLN A 125 -10.66 -6.02 -0.35
CA GLN A 125 -11.56 -6.46 -1.41
C GLN A 125 -12.45 -7.57 -0.89
N PRO A 126 -13.61 -7.85 -1.52
CA PRO A 126 -14.48 -8.93 -1.08
C PRO A 126 -13.79 -10.29 -1.03
N ASP A 127 -12.82 -10.52 -1.91
CA ASP A 127 -12.04 -11.75 -1.97
C ASP A 127 -10.71 -11.68 -1.23
N SER A 128 -10.46 -10.60 -0.46
CA SER A 128 -9.22 -10.48 0.32
C SER A 128 -9.14 -11.55 1.41
N ARG A 129 -7.99 -12.19 1.50
CA ARG A 129 -7.72 -13.20 2.52
C ARG A 129 -6.30 -13.07 3.04
N LEU A 130 -6.13 -13.42 4.29
CA LEU A 130 -4.86 -13.35 4.99
C LEU A 130 -4.21 -14.74 5.00
N ILE A 131 -2.96 -14.80 4.57
CA ILE A 131 -2.16 -16.03 4.58
C ILE A 131 -0.91 -15.76 5.38
N GLU A 132 -0.70 -16.51 6.46
CA GLU A 132 0.52 -16.36 7.27
C GLU A 132 1.75 -16.69 6.44
N SER A 133 2.77 -15.87 6.60
CA SER A 133 4.07 -16.12 5.99
C SER A 133 4.85 -17.07 6.87
N TRP A 134 5.07 -18.29 6.39
CA TRP A 134 5.91 -19.24 7.09
C TRP A 134 7.35 -19.00 6.68
N ALA A 135 8.18 -18.62 7.63
CA ALA A 135 9.61 -18.54 7.41
C ALA A 135 10.16 -19.97 7.27
N CYS A 136 10.58 -20.32 6.09
CA CYS A 136 11.24 -21.59 5.86
C CYS A 136 12.73 -21.47 6.08
#